data_2019a5580dfdc2daae99da2c7a69e85a
#
_entry.id   2019a5580dfdc2daae99da2c7a69e85a
#
_cell.length_a   1.000
_cell.length_b   1.000
_cell.length_c   1.000
_cell.angle_alpha   90.00
_cell.angle_beta   90.00
_cell.angle_gamma   90.00
#
_symmetry.space_group_name_H-M   'P 1'
#
loop_
_entity.id
_entity.type
_entity.pdbx_description
1 polymer ?
#
loop_
_entity_poly.entity_id
_entity_poly.type
_entity_poly.pdbx_seq_one_letter_code
_entity_poly.pdbx_strand_id
1 'polypeptide(L)'
;MADEKQNEKWLQGKSALFKSRAERVKADIARRKAGRKAIKAEDVKLEWEAQNGVWMGPLVSQELGFENRIIEVDCHIYPPHSHSITHKHNEAIIIVLRGQGYSLLDDERIDWKAGDTMYIGQGVWHQHYVTSDEPAMVFAIKPLPIQEYMGELNIIYKGDSPKINAEYKPGTFPEEFAKIGRKS
;
A
#
# COMPACT_ATOMS: atom_id res chain seq x y z
N MET A 1 -30.21 -12.75 -8.10
CA MET A 1 -31.65 -12.86 -8.45
C MET A 1 -32.58 -12.55 -7.27
N ALA A 2 -32.42 -13.13 -6.05
CA ALA A 2 -33.24 -12.76 -4.88
C ALA A 2 -33.04 -11.30 -4.45
N ASP A 3 -31.80 -10.82 -4.40
CA ASP A 3 -31.47 -9.45 -4.06
C ASP A 3 -31.99 -8.38 -5.04
N GLU A 4 -32.05 -8.68 -6.33
CA GLU A 4 -32.54 -7.74 -7.34
C GLU A 4 -34.05 -7.52 -7.21
N LYS A 5 -34.84 -8.59 -7.02
CA LYS A 5 -36.28 -8.48 -6.81
C LYS A 5 -36.63 -7.77 -5.51
N GLN A 6 -35.83 -7.96 -4.46
CA GLN A 6 -36.03 -7.28 -3.19
C GLN A 6 -35.72 -5.79 -3.30
N ASN A 7 -34.67 -5.42 -4.06
CA ASN A 7 -34.32 -4.02 -4.35
C ASN A 7 -35.37 -3.32 -5.21
N GLU A 8 -35.97 -4.00 -6.20
CA GLU A 8 -37.03 -3.44 -7.01
C GLU A 8 -38.32 -3.17 -6.18
N LYS A 9 -38.65 -4.10 -5.29
CA LYS A 9 -39.77 -3.91 -4.36
C LYS A 9 -39.55 -2.75 -3.40
N TRP A 10 -38.30 -2.55 -2.92
CA TRP A 10 -37.95 -1.47 -2.05
C TRP A 10 -38.07 -0.09 -2.73
N LEU A 11 -37.82 -0.01 -4.05
CA LEU A 11 -37.94 1.24 -4.82
C LEU A 11 -39.38 1.58 -5.20
N GLN A 12 -40.33 0.67 -5.00
CA GLN A 12 -41.72 0.91 -5.32
C GLN A 12 -42.29 2.05 -4.46
N GLY A 13 -42.91 3.04 -5.07
CA GLY A 13 -43.43 4.22 -4.37
C GLY A 13 -42.39 5.28 -3.96
N LYS A 14 -41.08 5.07 -4.22
CA LYS A 14 -40.05 6.06 -3.95
C LYS A 14 -40.06 7.21 -4.96
N SER A 15 -39.63 8.39 -4.52
CA SER A 15 -39.47 9.56 -5.38
C SER A 15 -38.43 9.35 -6.47
N ALA A 16 -38.45 10.17 -7.51
CA ALA A 16 -37.45 10.16 -8.57
C ALA A 16 -36.02 10.32 -8.04
N LEU A 17 -35.81 11.13 -6.99
CA LEU A 17 -34.53 11.31 -6.33
C LEU A 17 -33.99 9.98 -5.74
N PHE A 18 -34.83 9.22 -5.04
CA PHE A 18 -34.43 7.93 -4.47
C PHE A 18 -34.14 6.90 -5.55
N LYS A 19 -34.94 6.88 -6.61
CA LYS A 19 -34.71 6.00 -7.78
C LYS A 19 -33.36 6.31 -8.43
N SER A 20 -33.08 7.59 -8.67
CA SER A 20 -31.78 8.02 -9.22
C SER A 20 -30.58 7.63 -8.33
N ARG A 21 -30.71 7.73 -7.00
CA ARG A 21 -29.67 7.25 -6.08
C ARG A 21 -29.45 5.75 -6.18
N ALA A 22 -30.53 4.97 -6.27
CA ALA A 22 -30.44 3.52 -6.42
C ALA A 22 -29.78 3.11 -7.74
N GLU A 23 -30.07 3.82 -8.84
CA GLU A 23 -29.40 3.56 -10.12
C GLU A 23 -27.90 3.86 -10.06
N ARG A 24 -27.48 4.95 -9.40
CA ARG A 24 -26.06 5.22 -9.17
C ARG A 24 -25.37 4.12 -8.36
N VAL A 25 -26.04 3.61 -7.31
CA VAL A 25 -25.50 2.50 -6.52
C VAL A 25 -25.37 1.22 -7.35
N LYS A 26 -26.37 0.90 -8.18
CA LYS A 26 -26.31 -0.26 -9.10
C LYS A 26 -25.14 -0.12 -10.09
N ALA A 27 -25.00 1.05 -10.72
CA ALA A 27 -23.92 1.33 -11.65
C ALA A 27 -22.55 1.19 -10.97
N ASP A 28 -22.42 1.69 -9.74
CA ASP A 28 -21.22 1.55 -8.95
C ASP A 28 -20.88 0.10 -8.58
N ILE A 29 -21.88 -0.69 -8.19
CA ILE A 29 -21.72 -2.13 -7.94
C ILE A 29 -21.26 -2.86 -9.22
N ALA A 30 -21.86 -2.54 -10.37
CA ALA A 30 -21.49 -3.13 -11.65
C ALA A 30 -20.04 -2.80 -12.02
N ARG A 31 -19.62 -1.56 -11.86
CA ARG A 31 -18.24 -1.11 -12.09
C ARG A 31 -17.27 -1.88 -11.19
N ARG A 32 -17.53 -1.98 -9.89
CA ARG A 32 -16.71 -2.75 -8.94
C ARG A 32 -16.62 -4.25 -9.27
N LYS A 33 -17.72 -4.83 -9.75
CA LYS A 33 -17.71 -6.22 -10.22
C LYS A 33 -16.86 -6.41 -11.47
N ALA A 34 -16.82 -5.44 -12.36
CA ALA A 34 -16.01 -5.45 -13.58
C ALA A 34 -14.53 -5.11 -13.33
N GLY A 35 -14.20 -4.42 -12.26
CA GLY A 35 -12.83 -4.04 -11.92
C GLY A 35 -11.89 -5.23 -11.77
N ARG A 36 -10.60 -4.98 -11.89
CA ARG A 36 -9.52 -5.97 -11.75
C ARG A 36 -9.63 -6.72 -10.42
N LYS A 37 -9.36 -8.04 -10.42
CA LYS A 37 -9.43 -8.90 -9.24
C LYS A 37 -8.07 -9.44 -8.81
N ALA A 38 -7.08 -9.43 -9.71
CA ALA A 38 -5.75 -9.95 -9.44
C ALA A 38 -4.70 -9.24 -10.30
N ILE A 39 -3.49 -9.12 -9.78
CA ILE A 39 -2.30 -8.81 -10.54
C ILE A 39 -1.40 -10.05 -10.56
N LYS A 40 -0.75 -10.30 -11.67
CA LYS A 40 0.25 -11.35 -11.74
C LYS A 40 1.59 -10.79 -11.29
N ALA A 41 2.43 -11.62 -10.69
CA ALA A 41 3.73 -11.18 -10.18
C ALA A 41 4.60 -10.57 -11.29
N GLU A 42 4.54 -11.13 -12.49
CA GLU A 42 5.26 -10.64 -13.67
C GLU A 42 4.79 -9.28 -14.19
N ASP A 43 3.59 -8.84 -13.81
CA ASP A 43 3.01 -7.54 -14.19
C ASP A 43 3.37 -6.42 -13.19
N VAL A 44 3.90 -6.77 -12.01
CA VAL A 44 4.29 -5.79 -10.99
C VAL A 44 5.56 -5.09 -11.43
N LYS A 45 5.49 -3.77 -11.57
CA LYS A 45 6.64 -2.94 -11.91
C LYS A 45 7.18 -2.29 -10.65
N LEU A 46 8.49 -2.42 -10.45
CA LEU A 46 9.21 -1.75 -9.37
C LEU A 46 9.79 -0.44 -9.93
N GLU A 47 9.51 0.66 -9.26
CA GLU A 47 9.99 1.99 -9.59
C GLU A 47 10.77 2.59 -8.42
N TRP A 48 11.84 3.34 -8.72
CA TRP A 48 12.64 3.99 -7.69
C TRP A 48 11.97 5.28 -7.23
N GLU A 49 11.57 5.30 -5.96
CA GLU A 49 11.06 6.50 -5.31
C GLU A 49 12.22 7.22 -4.59
N ALA A 50 12.81 8.18 -5.29
CA ALA A 50 14.04 8.84 -4.87
C ALA A 50 13.87 9.61 -3.55
N GLN A 51 12.70 10.16 -3.28
CA GLN A 51 12.43 10.93 -2.07
C GLN A 51 12.43 10.03 -0.85
N ASN A 52 11.82 8.85 -0.94
CA ASN A 52 11.79 7.89 0.15
C ASN A 52 13.05 7.02 0.22
N GLY A 53 13.82 6.93 -0.87
CA GLY A 53 15.00 6.07 -0.95
C GLY A 53 14.65 4.58 -1.02
N VAL A 54 13.58 4.23 -1.75
CA VAL A 54 13.02 2.88 -1.79
C VAL A 54 12.54 2.53 -3.19
N TRP A 55 12.60 1.27 -3.56
CA TRP A 55 11.91 0.73 -4.73
C TRP A 55 10.49 0.35 -4.35
N MET A 56 9.52 0.85 -5.11
CA MET A 56 8.10 0.63 -4.84
C MET A 56 7.41 -0.03 -6.02
N GLY A 57 6.44 -0.88 -5.72
CA GLY A 57 5.58 -1.51 -6.74
C GLY A 57 4.16 -1.68 -6.20
N PRO A 58 3.17 -1.04 -6.82
CA PRO A 58 1.80 -1.20 -6.39
C PRO A 58 1.29 -2.62 -6.70
N LEU A 59 0.59 -3.21 -5.75
CA LEU A 59 -0.03 -4.54 -5.85
C LEU A 59 -1.55 -4.45 -5.95
N VAL A 60 -2.15 -3.55 -5.17
CA VAL A 60 -3.58 -3.24 -5.23
C VAL A 60 -3.73 -1.74 -5.18
N SER A 61 -4.01 -1.12 -6.32
CA SER A 61 -4.26 0.32 -6.44
C SER A 61 -5.26 0.63 -7.56
N GLN A 62 -5.82 1.82 -7.55
CA GLN A 62 -6.78 2.26 -8.58
C GLN A 62 -6.09 2.43 -9.94
N GLU A 63 -4.82 2.83 -9.98
CA GLU A 63 -4.00 2.97 -11.19
C GLU A 63 -3.83 1.64 -11.95
N LEU A 64 -3.87 0.54 -11.21
CA LEU A 64 -3.82 -0.81 -11.79
C LEU A 64 -5.19 -1.34 -12.24
N GLY A 65 -6.25 -0.53 -12.10
CA GLY A 65 -7.63 -0.91 -12.48
C GLY A 65 -8.37 -1.72 -11.41
N PHE A 66 -7.88 -1.75 -10.17
CA PHE A 66 -8.67 -2.23 -9.04
C PHE A 66 -9.67 -1.16 -8.63
N GLU A 67 -10.84 -1.59 -8.21
CA GLU A 67 -11.88 -0.71 -7.66
C GLU A 67 -11.83 -0.69 -6.12
N ASN A 68 -10.60 -0.64 -5.58
CA ASN A 68 -10.36 -0.51 -4.15
C ASN A 68 -10.71 0.90 -3.67
N ARG A 69 -11.40 1.02 -2.53
CA ARG A 69 -11.90 2.29 -2.01
C ARG A 69 -11.38 2.62 -0.62
N ILE A 70 -10.81 1.64 0.04
CA ILE A 70 -10.41 1.79 1.44
C ILE A 70 -8.92 1.55 1.59
N ILE A 71 -8.44 0.44 1.06
CA ILE A 71 -7.05 0.01 1.23
C ILE A 71 -6.32 -0.06 -0.11
N GLU A 72 -5.05 0.31 -0.05
CA GLU A 72 -4.04 0.10 -1.07
C GLU A 72 -2.95 -0.81 -0.51
N VAL A 73 -2.30 -1.56 -1.37
CA VAL A 73 -1.19 -2.45 -1.00
C VAL A 73 -0.04 -2.21 -1.94
N ASP A 74 1.12 -1.87 -1.37
CA ASP A 74 2.37 -1.70 -2.10
C ASP A 74 3.44 -2.67 -1.60
N CYS A 75 4.33 -3.08 -2.50
CA CYS A 75 5.61 -3.67 -2.16
C CYS A 75 6.66 -2.57 -2.06
N HIS A 76 7.44 -2.55 -0.98
CA HIS A 76 8.62 -1.71 -0.85
C HIS A 76 9.86 -2.60 -0.71
N ILE A 77 10.93 -2.26 -1.45
CA ILE A 77 12.24 -2.91 -1.34
C ILE A 77 13.25 -1.84 -0.97
N TYR A 78 13.76 -1.92 0.24
CA TYR A 78 14.81 -1.05 0.75
C TYR A 78 16.17 -1.68 0.47
N PRO A 79 17.14 -0.92 -0.07
CA PRO A 79 18.51 -1.42 -0.27
C PRO A 79 19.15 -1.89 1.06
N PRO A 80 20.18 -2.76 1.00
CA PRO A 80 20.96 -3.10 2.18
C PRO A 80 21.55 -1.86 2.85
N HIS A 81 21.66 -1.87 4.19
CA HIS A 81 22.29 -0.80 4.97
C HIS A 81 21.77 0.61 4.66
N SER A 82 20.50 0.74 4.33
CA SER A 82 19.87 1.98 3.92
C SER A 82 18.82 2.45 4.94
N HIS A 83 18.25 3.60 4.67
CA HIS A 83 17.12 4.11 5.44
C HIS A 83 16.16 4.89 4.52
N SER A 84 14.90 5.01 4.93
CA SER A 84 13.95 5.93 4.30
C SER A 84 14.21 7.37 4.74
N ILE A 85 13.57 8.33 4.08
CA ILE A 85 13.41 9.68 4.65
C ILE A 85 12.53 9.61 5.90
N THR A 86 12.74 10.54 6.84
CA THR A 86 11.79 10.72 7.93
C THR A 86 10.51 11.34 7.38
N HIS A 87 9.38 10.71 7.62
CA HIS A 87 8.09 11.19 7.13
C HIS A 87 6.96 10.79 8.08
N LYS A 88 5.81 11.40 7.86
CA LYS A 88 4.56 11.00 8.49
C LYS A 88 3.43 11.07 7.48
N HIS A 89 2.49 10.20 7.66
CA HIS A 89 1.26 10.13 6.88
C HIS A 89 0.14 9.56 7.75
N ASN A 90 -0.94 9.18 7.13
CA ASN A 90 -2.00 8.42 7.77
C ASN A 90 -1.50 7.03 8.17
N GLU A 91 -2.35 6.26 8.85
CA GLU A 91 -1.96 4.94 9.35
C GLU A 91 -1.48 3.98 8.26
N ALA A 92 -0.61 3.05 8.64
CA ALA A 92 -0.13 1.97 7.79
C ALA A 92 0.15 0.70 8.59
N ILE A 93 -0.04 -0.44 7.93
CA ILE A 93 0.44 -1.74 8.40
C ILE A 93 1.61 -2.14 7.51
N ILE A 94 2.73 -2.47 8.11
CA ILE A 94 3.93 -2.95 7.43
C ILE A 94 4.16 -4.41 7.78
N ILE A 95 4.20 -5.27 6.77
CA ILE A 95 4.50 -6.70 6.93
C ILE A 95 5.89 -6.95 6.35
N VAL A 96 6.83 -7.38 7.18
CA VAL A 96 8.21 -7.64 6.78
C VAL A 96 8.31 -9.04 6.17
N LEU A 97 8.66 -9.10 4.89
CA LEU A 97 8.77 -10.37 4.13
C LEU A 97 10.20 -10.89 4.10
N ARG A 98 11.20 -10.01 4.09
CA ARG A 98 12.62 -10.32 4.02
C ARG A 98 13.44 -9.21 4.65
N GLY A 99 14.65 -9.55 5.12
CA GLY A 99 15.58 -8.61 5.73
C GLY A 99 15.28 -8.34 7.20
N GLN A 100 16.07 -7.46 7.77
CA GLN A 100 15.94 -7.01 9.15
C GLN A 100 16.40 -5.56 9.31
N GLY A 101 15.95 -4.93 10.38
CA GLY A 101 16.30 -3.57 10.67
C GLY A 101 15.58 -3.03 11.89
N TYR A 102 15.39 -1.73 11.93
CA TYR A 102 14.58 -1.08 12.94
C TYR A 102 13.85 0.12 12.34
N SER A 103 12.81 0.53 13.00
CA SER A 103 12.09 1.77 12.69
C SER A 103 12.12 2.69 13.90
N LEU A 104 12.23 3.97 13.64
CA LEU A 104 11.96 5.00 14.64
C LEU A 104 10.53 5.47 14.44
N LEU A 105 9.70 5.33 15.47
CA LEU A 105 8.31 5.79 15.50
C LEU A 105 8.21 6.87 16.58
N ASP A 106 8.22 8.15 16.18
CA ASP A 106 8.49 9.27 17.06
C ASP A 106 9.80 9.04 17.85
N ASP A 107 9.74 8.85 19.17
CA ASP A 107 10.88 8.61 20.04
C ASP A 107 11.13 7.12 20.35
N GLU A 108 10.33 6.21 19.78
CA GLU A 108 10.42 4.77 20.04
C GLU A 108 11.16 4.05 18.90
N ARG A 109 12.12 3.20 19.27
CA ARG A 109 12.79 2.29 18.34
C ARG A 109 12.13 0.92 18.39
N ILE A 110 11.71 0.43 17.23
CA ILE A 110 11.14 -0.90 17.03
C ILE A 110 12.07 -1.68 16.12
N ASP A 111 12.73 -2.70 16.67
CA ASP A 111 13.51 -3.66 15.86
C ASP A 111 12.57 -4.66 15.19
N TRP A 112 12.88 -5.02 13.95
CA TRP A 112 12.07 -5.93 13.15
C TRP A 112 12.91 -6.84 12.25
N LYS A 113 12.34 -7.98 11.87
CA LYS A 113 12.89 -8.96 10.92
C LYS A 113 11.78 -9.60 10.12
N ALA A 114 12.16 -10.40 9.13
CA ALA A 114 11.21 -11.18 8.31
C ALA A 114 10.20 -11.96 9.18
N GLY A 115 8.92 -11.82 8.88
CA GLY A 115 7.78 -12.38 9.60
C GLY A 115 7.13 -11.41 10.60
N ASP A 116 7.79 -10.32 10.96
CA ASP A 116 7.23 -9.33 11.89
C ASP A 116 6.23 -8.41 11.19
N THR A 117 5.33 -7.84 11.97
CA THR A 117 4.34 -6.85 11.50
C THR A 117 4.37 -5.63 12.42
N MET A 118 4.40 -4.45 11.79
CA MET A 118 4.35 -3.17 12.50
C MET A 118 3.09 -2.40 12.14
N TYR A 119 2.55 -1.68 13.11
CA TYR A 119 1.50 -0.68 12.90
C TYR A 119 2.08 0.71 13.09
N ILE A 120 1.86 1.58 12.11
CA ILE A 120 2.24 2.98 12.17
C ILE A 120 0.96 3.79 12.33
N GLY A 121 0.86 4.49 13.45
CA GLY A 121 -0.30 5.32 13.77
C GLY A 121 -0.39 6.57 12.89
N GLN A 122 -1.59 7.10 12.73
CA GLN A 122 -1.81 8.34 11.99
C GLN A 122 -0.98 9.49 12.58
N GLY A 123 -0.20 10.14 11.72
CA GLY A 123 0.59 11.33 12.07
C GLY A 123 1.86 11.05 12.88
N VAL A 124 2.19 9.79 13.14
CA VAL A 124 3.44 9.37 13.76
C VAL A 124 4.61 9.64 12.81
N TRP A 125 5.61 10.39 13.24
CA TRP A 125 6.86 10.52 12.51
C TRP A 125 7.59 9.18 12.49
N HIS A 126 7.98 8.73 11.32
CA HIS A 126 8.67 7.46 11.22
C HIS A 126 9.77 7.46 10.16
N GLN A 127 10.73 6.58 10.39
CA GLN A 127 11.85 6.32 9.50
C GLN A 127 12.26 4.86 9.64
N HIS A 128 12.48 4.19 8.51
CA HIS A 128 12.88 2.79 8.49
C HIS A 128 14.37 2.66 8.18
N TYR A 129 15.06 1.80 8.89
CA TYR A 129 16.48 1.49 8.74
C TYR A 129 16.67 0.01 8.47
N VAL A 130 17.39 -0.32 7.41
CA VAL A 130 17.81 -1.69 7.09
C VAL A 130 19.22 -1.91 7.60
N THR A 131 19.42 -2.97 8.40
CA THR A 131 20.71 -3.32 8.99
C THR A 131 21.31 -4.62 8.41
N SER A 132 20.57 -5.31 7.56
CA SER A 132 21.03 -6.53 6.89
C SER A 132 21.88 -6.26 5.66
N ASP A 133 22.73 -7.23 5.33
CA ASP A 133 23.50 -7.28 4.08
C ASP A 133 22.59 -7.59 2.86
N GLU A 134 21.40 -8.08 3.11
CA GLU A 134 20.36 -8.27 2.10
C GLU A 134 19.34 -7.13 2.13
N PRO A 135 18.70 -6.84 0.99
CA PRO A 135 17.63 -5.83 0.94
C PRO A 135 16.42 -6.27 1.77
N ALA A 136 15.78 -5.34 2.44
CA ALA A 136 14.51 -5.60 3.10
C ALA A 136 13.36 -5.47 2.10
N MET A 137 12.42 -6.40 2.15
CA MET A 137 11.18 -6.39 1.38
C MET A 137 10.00 -6.39 2.33
N VAL A 138 9.11 -5.43 2.15
CA VAL A 138 7.91 -5.30 2.98
C VAL A 138 6.67 -5.08 2.12
N PHE A 139 5.52 -5.48 2.63
CA PHE A 139 4.23 -4.99 2.13
C PHE A 139 3.73 -3.88 3.04
N ALA A 140 3.34 -2.77 2.43
CA ALA A 140 2.66 -1.66 3.09
C ALA A 140 1.18 -1.68 2.72
N ILE A 141 0.32 -1.71 3.72
CA ILE A 141 -1.14 -1.67 3.58
C ILE A 141 -1.62 -0.35 4.16
N LYS A 142 -2.24 0.48 3.34
CA LYS A 142 -2.61 1.86 3.70
C LYS A 142 -4.05 2.17 3.30
N PRO A 143 -4.80 2.97 4.06
CA PRO A 143 -6.15 3.40 3.69
C PRO A 143 -6.15 4.60 2.73
N LEU A 144 -5.22 4.62 1.74
CA LEU A 144 -5.01 5.73 0.81
C LEU A 144 -6.27 6.15 0.05
N PRO A 145 -7.02 5.24 -0.61
CA PRO A 145 -8.12 5.67 -1.47
C PRO A 145 -9.25 6.38 -0.73
N ILE A 146 -9.55 5.96 0.51
CA ILE A 146 -10.57 6.64 1.31
C ILE A 146 -10.09 8.01 1.79
N GLN A 147 -8.81 8.13 2.10
CA GLN A 147 -8.21 9.40 2.56
C GLN A 147 -8.11 10.42 1.43
N GLU A 148 -7.72 10.00 0.22
CA GLU A 148 -7.79 10.83 -0.98
C GLU A 148 -9.21 11.33 -1.22
N TYR A 149 -10.18 10.42 -1.15
CA TYR A 149 -11.59 10.78 -1.33
C TYR A 149 -12.08 11.81 -0.31
N MET A 150 -11.59 11.75 0.93
CA MET A 150 -11.91 12.69 2.00
C MET A 150 -11.09 13.99 1.91
N GLY A 151 -10.09 14.07 1.03
CA GLY A 151 -9.17 15.20 0.96
C GLY A 151 -8.16 15.23 2.13
N GLU A 152 -7.94 14.11 2.79
CA GLU A 152 -7.08 13.97 3.97
C GLU A 152 -5.74 13.28 3.66
N LEU A 153 -5.42 13.07 2.40
CA LEU A 153 -4.11 12.53 2.03
C LEU A 153 -3.02 13.55 2.34
N ASN A 154 -2.28 13.30 3.40
CA ASN A 154 -1.29 14.23 3.91
C ASN A 154 0.01 13.50 4.23
N ILE A 155 0.97 13.54 3.28
CA ILE A 155 2.31 13.02 3.49
C ILE A 155 3.23 14.20 3.72
N ILE A 156 3.92 14.23 4.86
CA ILE A 156 4.85 15.29 5.24
C ILE A 156 6.23 14.67 5.43
N TYR A 157 7.22 15.28 4.80
CA TYR A 157 8.62 14.86 4.85
C TYR A 157 9.45 15.80 5.71
N LYS A 158 10.50 15.25 6.36
CA LYS A 158 11.43 16.00 7.19
C LYS A 158 12.86 15.60 6.85
N GLY A 159 13.70 16.61 6.59
CA GLY A 159 15.09 16.41 6.19
C GLY A 159 15.26 16.16 4.70
N ASP A 160 16.48 15.77 4.32
CA ASP A 160 16.85 15.51 2.94
C ASP A 160 16.55 14.06 2.55
N SER A 161 16.24 13.86 1.26
CA SER A 161 16.10 12.53 0.70
C SER A 161 17.38 11.70 0.85
N PRO A 162 17.29 10.42 1.25
CA PRO A 162 18.47 9.59 1.43
C PRO A 162 19.15 9.33 0.08
N LYS A 163 20.44 9.60 0.01
CA LYS A 163 21.28 9.32 -1.17
C LYS A 163 21.91 7.93 -1.12
N ILE A 164 21.63 7.20 -0.06
CA ILE A 164 22.23 5.90 0.23
C ILE A 164 21.76 4.87 -0.79
N ASN A 165 22.73 4.15 -1.36
CA ASN A 165 22.49 3.03 -2.29
C ASN A 165 21.58 3.36 -3.50
N ALA A 166 21.65 4.58 -4.02
CA ALA A 166 20.95 4.93 -5.26
C ALA A 166 21.36 4.04 -6.46
N GLU A 167 22.52 3.39 -6.37
CA GLU A 167 23.02 2.44 -7.37
C GLU A 167 22.41 1.03 -7.24
N TYR A 168 21.83 0.70 -6.08
CA TYR A 168 21.18 -0.59 -5.89
C TYR A 168 19.96 -0.71 -6.82
N LYS A 169 19.90 -1.84 -7.54
CA LYS A 169 18.74 -2.18 -8.37
C LYS A 169 18.26 -3.57 -8.00
N PRO A 170 17.01 -3.73 -7.59
CA PRO A 170 16.43 -5.05 -7.37
C PRO A 170 16.31 -5.80 -8.71
N GLY A 171 16.11 -7.09 -8.63
CA GLY A 171 15.57 -7.86 -9.73
C GLY A 171 14.11 -7.49 -10.01
N THR A 172 13.47 -8.25 -10.88
CA THR A 172 12.02 -8.16 -11.07
C THR A 172 11.27 -8.54 -9.79
N PHE A 173 10.03 -8.11 -9.65
CA PHE A 173 9.22 -8.48 -8.48
C PHE A 173 9.15 -9.99 -8.25
N PRO A 174 8.93 -10.88 -9.27
CA PRO A 174 8.97 -12.32 -9.06
C PRO A 174 10.31 -12.84 -8.54
N GLU A 175 11.44 -12.30 -9.03
CA GLU A 175 12.78 -12.69 -8.57
C GLU A 175 13.01 -12.30 -7.11
N GLU A 176 12.61 -11.10 -6.72
CA GLU A 176 12.72 -10.62 -5.35
C GLU A 176 11.79 -11.38 -4.40
N PHE A 177 10.56 -11.66 -4.84
CA PHE A 177 9.59 -12.45 -4.07
C PHE A 177 10.05 -13.89 -3.86
N ALA A 178 10.70 -14.50 -4.87
CA ALA A 178 11.23 -15.86 -4.79
C ALA A 178 12.39 -16.03 -3.77
N LYS A 179 12.97 -14.95 -3.29
CA LYS A 179 14.02 -14.95 -2.25
C LYS A 179 13.45 -14.99 -0.82
N ILE A 180 12.14 -14.79 -0.65
CA ILE A 180 11.50 -14.82 0.67
C ILE A 180 11.62 -16.23 1.26
N GLY A 181 12.08 -16.32 2.52
CA GLY A 181 12.23 -17.58 3.25
C GLY A 181 13.43 -18.44 2.83
N ARG A 182 14.25 -18.02 1.88
CA ARG A 182 15.53 -18.68 1.61
C ARG A 182 16.52 -18.29 2.71
N LYS A 183 17.10 -19.27 3.39
CA LYS A 183 18.24 -19.03 4.28
C LYS A 183 19.44 -18.70 3.38
N SER A 184 19.99 -17.51 3.54
CA SER A 184 21.31 -17.14 3.01
C SER A 184 22.40 -17.95 3.66
#